data_6a300ea24083d7b9599468d80ac07218
#
_entry.id   6a300ea24083d7b9599468d80ac07218
#
_cell.length_a   1.000
_cell.length_b   1.000
_cell.length_c   1.000
_cell.angle_alpha   90.00
_cell.angle_beta   90.00
_cell.angle_gamma   90.00
#
_symmetry.space_group_name_H-M   'P 1'
#
loop_
_entity.id
_entity.type
_entity.pdbx_description
1 polymer ?
#
loop_
_entity_poly.entity_id
_entity_poly.type
_entity_poly.pdbx_seq_one_letter_code
_entity_poly.pdbx_strand_id
1 'polypeptide(L)'
;MPHLRIEYSTNLAGRFDPAAVLAAATRALVDSGVFDPPDAIKARLMPVEHFMVGSGAEHGFIHAGLALLSGRDSTTKQRLTNALVAA
;
A
#
# COMPACT_ATOMS: atom_id res chain seq x y z
N MET A 1 7.14 3.96 -12.85
CA MET A 1 6.32 2.89 -12.29
C MET A 1 7.21 1.83 -11.72
N PRO A 2 6.88 1.31 -10.58
CA PRO A 2 5.55 1.22 -10.00
C PRO A 2 5.21 2.38 -9.06
N HIS A 3 3.91 2.52 -8.78
CA HIS A 3 3.39 3.46 -7.78
C HIS A 3 2.57 2.70 -6.75
N LEU A 4 2.94 2.85 -5.49
CA LEU A 4 2.18 2.31 -4.36
C LEU A 4 1.44 3.46 -3.69
N ARG A 5 0.11 3.35 -3.62
CA ARG A 5 -0.73 4.32 -2.92
C ARG A 5 -1.40 3.61 -1.76
N ILE A 6 -1.20 4.13 -0.56
CA ILE A 6 -1.88 3.64 0.64
C ILE A 6 -2.75 4.76 1.15
N GLU A 7 -4.03 4.47 1.41
CA GLU A 7 -4.96 5.42 1.98
C GLU A 7 -5.53 4.85 3.27
N TYR A 8 -5.72 5.70 4.27
CA TYR A 8 -6.35 5.27 5.51
C TYR A 8 -7.35 6.31 5.98
N SER A 9 -8.41 5.85 6.62
CA SER A 9 -9.40 6.72 7.20
C SER A 9 -8.83 7.39 8.46
N THR A 10 -9.07 8.69 8.63
CA THR A 10 -8.46 9.46 9.70
C THR A 10 -8.89 9.05 11.11
N ASN A 11 -10.01 8.32 11.24
CA ASN A 11 -10.40 7.77 12.52
C ASN A 11 -9.44 6.69 13.05
N LEU A 12 -8.51 6.23 12.21
CA LEU A 12 -7.44 5.32 12.63
C LEU A 12 -6.18 6.06 13.10
N ALA A 13 -6.18 7.39 13.01
CA ALA A 13 -5.04 8.20 13.47
C ALA A 13 -4.75 7.92 14.95
N GLY A 14 -3.47 7.75 15.27
CA GLY A 14 -3.04 7.40 16.62
C GLY A 14 -3.10 5.91 16.95
N ARG A 15 -3.68 5.08 16.07
CA ARG A 15 -3.76 3.64 16.28
C ARG A 15 -2.63 2.88 15.59
N PHE A 16 -1.89 3.55 14.73
CA PHE A 16 -0.72 2.98 14.06
C PHE A 16 0.20 4.12 13.65
N ASP A 17 1.44 3.78 13.29
CA ASP A 17 2.43 4.75 12.81
C ASP A 17 2.44 4.74 11.27
N PRO A 18 1.91 5.80 10.61
CA PRO A 18 1.86 5.83 9.15
C PRO A 18 3.23 5.71 8.49
N ALA A 19 4.24 6.35 9.07
CA ALA A 19 5.59 6.29 8.52
C ALA A 19 6.16 4.87 8.56
N ALA A 20 5.88 4.13 9.63
CA ALA A 20 6.32 2.75 9.77
C ALA A 20 5.62 1.83 8.78
N VAL A 21 4.31 2.04 8.56
CA VAL A 21 3.55 1.27 7.58
C VAL A 21 4.08 1.52 6.16
N LEU A 22 4.32 2.78 5.82
CA LEU A 22 4.85 3.13 4.50
C LEU A 22 6.24 2.52 4.28
N ALA A 23 7.11 2.59 5.29
CA ALA A 23 8.46 2.02 5.20
C ALA A 23 8.39 0.50 5.03
N ALA A 24 7.54 -0.20 5.80
CA ALA A 24 7.42 -1.64 5.72
C ALA A 24 6.88 -2.09 4.35
N ALA A 25 5.86 -1.42 3.84
CA ALA A 25 5.28 -1.74 2.54
C ALA A 25 6.29 -1.50 1.41
N THR A 26 7.01 -0.39 1.45
CA THR A 26 8.05 -0.07 0.45
C THR A 26 9.17 -1.10 0.52
N ARG A 27 9.60 -1.48 1.70
CA ARG A 27 10.64 -2.50 1.89
C ARG A 27 10.19 -3.85 1.29
N ALA A 28 8.94 -4.22 1.47
CA ALA A 28 8.42 -5.45 0.91
C ALA A 28 8.52 -5.46 -0.62
N LEU A 29 8.24 -4.31 -1.27
CA LEU A 29 8.38 -4.19 -2.72
C LEU A 29 9.85 -4.26 -3.16
N VAL A 30 10.75 -3.59 -2.44
CA VAL A 30 12.18 -3.64 -2.72
C VAL A 30 12.70 -5.07 -2.60
N ASP A 31 12.34 -5.74 -1.51
CA ASP A 31 12.84 -7.09 -1.21
C ASP A 31 12.26 -8.15 -2.16
N SER A 32 11.17 -7.83 -2.85
CA SER A 32 10.60 -8.75 -3.85
C SER A 32 11.53 -9.01 -5.02
N GLY A 33 12.47 -8.10 -5.29
CA GLY A 33 13.38 -8.20 -6.41
C GLY A 33 12.75 -7.97 -7.78
N VAL A 34 11.46 -7.62 -7.83
CA VAL A 34 10.72 -7.44 -9.08
C VAL A 34 11.10 -6.14 -9.79
N PHE A 35 11.49 -5.12 -9.03
CA PHE A 35 11.73 -3.77 -9.56
C PHE A 35 13.22 -3.46 -9.55
N ASP A 36 13.74 -3.15 -10.72
CA ASP A 36 15.14 -2.79 -10.91
C ASP A 36 15.21 -1.58 -11.85
N PRO A 37 15.75 -0.44 -11.37
CA PRO A 37 16.31 -0.26 -10.03
C PRO A 37 15.23 -0.09 -8.96
N PRO A 38 15.52 -0.40 -7.68
CA PRO A 38 14.56 -0.19 -6.60
C PRO A 38 14.08 1.26 -6.47
N ASP A 39 14.90 2.22 -6.87
CA ASP A 39 14.57 3.64 -6.85
C ASP A 39 13.41 4.00 -7.80
N ALA A 40 13.02 3.09 -8.69
CA ALA A 40 11.86 3.30 -9.53
C ALA A 40 10.54 3.27 -8.75
N ILE A 41 10.54 2.64 -7.56
CA ILE A 41 9.35 2.54 -6.71
C ILE A 41 9.01 3.91 -6.14
N LYS A 42 7.77 4.37 -6.36
CA LYS A 42 7.24 5.58 -5.75
C LYS A 42 6.10 5.17 -4.84
N ALA A 43 6.22 5.48 -3.55
CA ALA A 43 5.25 5.09 -2.55
C ALA A 43 4.75 6.31 -1.78
N ARG A 44 3.47 6.30 -1.43
CA ARG A 44 2.85 7.36 -0.64
C ARG A 44 1.75 6.80 0.22
N LEU A 45 1.53 7.45 1.37
CA LEU A 45 0.47 7.10 2.29
C LEU A 45 -0.27 8.38 2.65
N MET A 46 -1.60 8.36 2.51
CA MET A 46 -2.42 9.56 2.60
C MET A 46 -3.58 9.33 3.55
N PRO A 47 -3.84 10.30 4.45
CA PRO A 47 -5.06 10.28 5.26
C PRO A 47 -6.26 10.69 4.41
N VAL A 48 -7.41 10.06 4.67
CA VAL A 48 -8.69 10.39 4.06
C VAL A 48 -9.61 10.92 5.16
N GLU A 49 -9.95 12.20 5.08
CA GLU A 49 -10.77 12.87 6.11
C GLU A 49 -12.25 12.62 5.93
N HIS A 50 -12.73 12.60 4.72
CA HIS A 50 -14.13 12.39 4.39
C HIS A 50 -14.31 11.01 3.79
N PHE A 51 -14.96 10.14 4.54
CA PHE A 51 -15.12 8.74 4.13
C PHE A 51 -16.38 8.16 4.76
N MET A 52 -16.85 7.07 4.16
CA MET A 52 -17.93 6.25 4.71
C MET A 52 -17.56 4.78 4.55
N VAL A 53 -17.82 3.99 5.58
CA VAL A 53 -17.62 2.54 5.54
C VAL A 53 -18.99 1.89 5.77
N GLY A 54 -19.66 1.55 4.68
CA GLY A 54 -21.02 1.02 4.74
C GLY A 54 -21.95 1.99 5.45
N SER A 55 -22.61 1.53 6.50
CA SER A 55 -23.52 2.33 7.31
C SER A 55 -22.92 2.81 8.64
N GLY A 56 -21.66 2.44 8.94
CA GLY A 56 -21.05 2.72 10.24
C GLY A 56 -19.94 3.74 10.16
N ALA A 57 -20.11 4.88 10.87
CA ALA A 57 -19.09 5.94 10.92
C ALA A 57 -17.91 5.58 11.83
N GLU A 58 -18.08 4.61 12.72
CA GLU A 58 -17.02 4.16 13.63
C GLU A 58 -16.06 3.16 13.00
N HIS A 59 -16.35 2.69 11.81
CA HIS A 59 -15.47 1.78 11.09
C HIS A 59 -14.39 2.54 10.32
N GLY A 60 -13.24 1.92 10.17
CA GLY A 60 -12.13 2.50 9.43
C GLY A 60 -11.64 1.56 8.34
N PHE A 61 -10.72 2.06 7.52
CA PHE A 61 -10.11 1.25 6.46
C PHE A 61 -8.67 1.67 6.22
N ILE A 62 -7.90 0.72 5.69
CA ILE A 62 -6.61 0.95 5.05
C ILE A 62 -6.67 0.26 3.69
N HIS A 63 -6.38 1.00 2.65
CA HIS A 63 -6.42 0.49 1.28
C HIS A 63 -5.08 0.75 0.60
N ALA A 64 -4.50 -0.30 0.02
CA ALA A 64 -3.26 -0.21 -0.73
C ALA A 64 -3.50 -0.57 -2.19
N GLY A 65 -3.09 0.32 -3.08
CA GLY A 65 -3.16 0.10 -4.52
C GLY A 65 -1.78 0.16 -5.13
N LEU A 66 -1.46 -0.82 -5.97
CA LEU A 66 -0.17 -0.89 -6.65
C LEU A 66 -0.38 -0.82 -8.16
N ALA A 67 0.12 0.27 -8.77
CA ALA A 67 0.07 0.46 -10.21
C ALA A 67 1.37 -0.03 -10.83
N LEU A 68 1.25 -0.92 -11.81
CA LEU A 68 2.37 -1.56 -12.52
C LEU A 68 2.25 -1.27 -14.01
N LEU A 69 3.39 -1.38 -14.71
CA LEU A 69 3.36 -1.44 -16.17
C LEU A 69 2.65 -2.71 -16.60
N SER A 70 1.94 -2.64 -17.72
CA SER A 70 1.29 -3.82 -18.31
C SER A 70 2.35 -4.87 -18.67
N GLY A 71 1.93 -6.14 -18.67
CA GLY A 71 2.81 -7.25 -19.02
C GLY A 71 3.33 -8.06 -17.84
N ARG A 72 3.07 -7.63 -16.59
CA ARG A 72 3.36 -8.46 -15.44
C ARG A 72 2.38 -9.63 -15.40
N ASP A 73 2.89 -10.85 -15.17
CA ASP A 73 2.03 -12.04 -15.12
C ASP A 73 1.29 -12.14 -13.79
N SER A 74 0.32 -13.05 -13.74
CA SER A 74 -0.52 -13.25 -12.55
C SER A 74 0.29 -13.72 -11.35
N THR A 75 1.29 -14.57 -11.57
CA THR A 75 2.13 -15.10 -10.49
C THR A 75 2.94 -13.98 -9.85
N THR A 76 3.52 -13.10 -10.65
CA THR A 76 4.26 -11.94 -10.14
C THR A 76 3.34 -11.01 -9.35
N LYS A 77 2.14 -10.72 -9.88
CA LYS A 77 1.17 -9.87 -9.20
C LYS A 77 0.73 -10.47 -7.87
N GLN A 78 0.49 -11.76 -7.82
CA GLN A 78 0.11 -12.46 -6.59
C GLN A 78 1.24 -12.42 -5.55
N ARG A 79 2.48 -12.60 -5.99
CA ARG A 79 3.64 -12.53 -5.12
C ARG A 79 3.80 -11.15 -4.49
N LEU A 80 3.59 -10.08 -5.28
CA LEU A 80 3.65 -8.72 -4.77
C LEU A 80 2.53 -8.44 -3.77
N THR A 81 1.32 -8.89 -4.05
CA THR A 81 0.18 -8.75 -3.15
C THR A 81 0.47 -9.45 -1.82
N ASN A 82 0.97 -10.67 -1.87
CA ASN A 82 1.30 -11.43 -0.66
C ASN A 82 2.39 -10.75 0.16
N ALA A 83 3.40 -10.18 -0.50
CA ALA A 83 4.48 -9.46 0.18
C ALA A 83 3.94 -8.22 0.91
N LEU A 84 3.03 -7.47 0.29
CA LEU A 84 2.42 -6.28 0.90
C LEU A 84 1.55 -6.65 2.09
N VAL A 85 0.77 -7.72 2.00
CA VAL A 85 -0.11 -8.16 3.10
C VAL A 85 0.72 -8.62 4.30
N ALA A 86 1.88 -9.24 4.05
CA ALA A 86 2.76 -9.72 5.11
C ALA A 86 3.58 -8.60 5.79
N ALA A 87 3.65 -7.45 5.15
CA ALA A 87 4.48 -6.33 5.63
C ALA A 87 3.98 -5.69 6.93
#